data_606605abbf22c7b94ce4edc5e28507ff
#
_entry.id   606605abbf22c7b94ce4edc5e28507ff
#
_cell.length_a   1.000
_cell.length_b   1.000
_cell.length_c   1.000
_cell.angle_alpha   90.00
_cell.angle_beta   90.00
_cell.angle_gamma   90.00
#
_symmetry.space_group_name_H-M   'P 1'
#
loop_
_entity.id
_entity.type
_entity.pdbx_description
1 polymer ?
#
loop_
_entity_poly.entity_id
_entity_poly.type
_entity_poly.pdbx_seq_one_letter_code
_entity_poly.pdbx_strand_id
1 'polypeptide(L)'
;MDAKAVGKRIQIAREERCMTQRNLAEAIGCTPQHISAIERGVKVPTLETFVAIAAALRVPADVLLQDILPDWWGNWEQEIDRVLAPLLPHMRAYFRKQIMDNHILEETCARMGQRLPQR
;
A
#
# COMPACT_ATOMS: atom_id res chain seq x y z
N MET A 1 -7.20 1.39 -17.45
CA MET A 1 -6.79 1.72 -16.05
C MET A 1 -7.26 3.13 -15.72
N ASP A 2 -7.79 3.34 -14.55
CA ASP A 2 -8.19 4.68 -14.11
C ASP A 2 -6.96 5.45 -13.59
N ALA A 3 -6.31 6.18 -14.48
CA ALA A 3 -5.11 6.95 -14.16
C ALA A 3 -5.39 8.08 -13.18
N LYS A 4 -6.62 8.63 -13.16
CA LYS A 4 -6.99 9.67 -12.19
C LYS A 4 -7.05 9.13 -10.78
N ALA A 5 -7.57 7.94 -10.58
CA ALA A 5 -7.65 7.32 -9.27
C ALA A 5 -6.25 7.04 -8.72
N VAL A 6 -5.37 6.51 -9.53
CA VAL A 6 -3.96 6.26 -9.15
C VAL A 6 -3.25 7.58 -8.84
N GLY A 7 -3.40 8.58 -9.71
CA GLY A 7 -2.79 9.90 -9.53
C GLY A 7 -3.25 10.58 -8.23
N LYS A 8 -4.53 10.43 -7.90
CA LYS A 8 -5.09 10.98 -6.66
C LYS A 8 -4.49 10.32 -5.43
N ARG A 9 -4.29 9.00 -5.46
CA ARG A 9 -3.64 8.27 -4.36
C ARG A 9 -2.19 8.69 -4.18
N ILE A 10 -1.48 8.91 -5.29
CA ILE A 10 -0.11 9.42 -5.25
C ILE A 10 -0.08 10.82 -4.62
N GLN A 11 -0.99 11.69 -5.00
CA GLN A 11 -1.09 13.04 -4.43
C GLN A 11 -1.35 12.98 -2.92
N ILE A 12 -2.31 12.18 -2.48
CA ILE A 12 -2.64 12.03 -1.06
C ILE A 12 -1.43 11.54 -0.28
N ALA A 13 -0.76 10.50 -0.75
CA ALA A 13 0.42 9.95 -0.10
C ALA A 13 1.56 10.98 -0.01
N ARG A 14 1.75 11.75 -1.09
CA ARG A 14 2.75 12.82 -1.13
C ARG A 14 2.45 13.88 -0.07
N GLU A 15 1.22 14.34 0.00
CA GLU A 15 0.80 15.36 0.95
C GLU A 15 0.89 14.86 2.39
N GLU A 16 0.56 13.61 2.64
CA GLU A 16 0.73 12.99 3.96
C GLU A 16 2.19 12.94 4.40
N ARG A 17 3.12 12.87 3.45
CA ARG A 17 4.56 12.91 3.71
C ARG A 17 5.12 14.34 3.74
N CYS A 18 4.26 15.36 3.64
CA CYS A 18 4.65 16.77 3.61
C CYS A 18 5.66 17.07 2.50
N MET A 19 5.53 16.39 1.36
CA MET A 19 6.38 16.60 0.18
C MET A 19 5.65 17.46 -0.85
N THR A 20 6.40 18.35 -1.50
CA THR A 20 5.90 19.06 -2.68
C THR A 20 6.06 18.18 -3.92
N GLN A 21 5.38 18.53 -5.01
CA GLN A 21 5.60 17.87 -6.30
C GLN A 21 7.08 17.95 -6.73
N ARG A 22 7.71 19.08 -6.44
CA ARG A 22 9.14 19.28 -6.72
C ARG A 22 10.01 18.33 -5.89
N ASN A 23 9.73 18.19 -4.59
CA ASN A 23 10.48 17.28 -3.74
C ASN A 23 10.39 15.83 -4.26
N LEU A 24 9.19 15.38 -4.63
CA LEU A 24 9.01 14.06 -5.17
C LEU A 24 9.74 13.90 -6.51
N ALA A 25 9.64 14.88 -7.38
CA ALA A 25 10.33 14.86 -8.68
C ALA A 25 11.85 14.75 -8.51
N GLU A 26 12.41 15.51 -7.60
CA GLU A 26 13.86 15.46 -7.30
C GLU A 26 14.26 14.09 -6.76
N ALA A 27 13.44 13.50 -5.90
CA ALA A 27 13.72 12.19 -5.30
C ALA A 27 13.77 11.06 -6.33
N ILE A 28 13.01 11.16 -7.41
CA ILE A 28 12.93 10.10 -8.42
C ILE A 28 13.61 10.48 -9.74
N GLY A 29 14.17 11.68 -9.83
CA GLY A 29 14.93 12.10 -11.03
C GLY A 29 14.07 12.52 -12.22
N CYS A 30 12.91 13.13 -11.98
CA CYS A 30 12.05 13.65 -13.04
C CYS A 30 11.69 15.12 -12.79
N THR A 31 10.81 15.68 -13.62
CA THR A 31 10.37 17.08 -13.50
C THR A 31 9.09 17.19 -12.65
N PRO A 32 8.89 18.34 -11.97
CA PRO A 32 7.63 18.59 -11.26
C PRO A 32 6.41 18.54 -12.17
N GLN A 33 6.54 18.97 -13.42
CA GLN A 33 5.50 18.92 -14.43
C GLN A 33 5.07 17.47 -14.72
N HIS A 34 6.02 16.55 -14.72
CA HIS A 34 5.76 15.13 -14.92
C HIS A 34 4.94 14.57 -13.74
N ILE A 35 5.32 14.90 -12.51
CA ILE A 35 4.56 14.51 -11.32
C ILE A 35 3.15 15.11 -11.38
N SER A 36 3.02 16.38 -11.71
CA SER A 36 1.72 17.03 -11.85
C SER A 36 0.83 16.31 -12.87
N ALA A 37 1.38 15.94 -14.01
CA ALA A 37 0.63 15.21 -15.05
C ALA A 37 0.16 13.84 -14.56
N ILE A 38 1.00 13.13 -13.83
CA ILE A 38 0.66 11.84 -13.23
C ILE A 38 -0.46 11.99 -12.19
N GLU A 39 -0.34 12.96 -11.28
CA GLU A 39 -1.33 13.20 -10.24
C GLU A 39 -2.70 13.60 -10.80
N ARG A 40 -2.71 14.33 -11.91
CA ARG A 40 -3.96 14.73 -12.60
C ARG A 40 -4.56 13.62 -13.46
N GLY A 41 -3.85 12.51 -13.62
CA GLY A 41 -4.30 11.41 -14.47
C GLY A 41 -4.16 11.67 -15.95
N VAL A 42 -3.43 12.71 -16.33
CA VAL A 42 -3.15 13.05 -17.74
C VAL A 42 -2.13 12.10 -18.32
N LYS A 43 -1.22 11.62 -17.50
CA LYS A 43 -0.15 10.70 -17.91
C LYS A 43 -0.11 9.49 -16.98
N VAL A 44 0.01 8.30 -17.58
CA VAL A 44 0.20 7.07 -16.84
C VAL A 44 1.70 6.88 -16.62
N PRO A 45 2.16 6.69 -15.39
CA PRO A 45 3.58 6.44 -15.14
C PRO A 45 3.99 5.09 -15.73
N THR A 46 5.23 4.98 -16.16
CA THR A 46 5.82 3.69 -16.49
C THR A 46 5.93 2.88 -15.20
N LEU A 47 6.06 1.56 -15.33
CA LEU A 47 6.24 0.69 -14.16
C LEU A 47 7.47 1.13 -13.34
N GLU A 48 8.57 1.45 -14.00
CA GLU A 48 9.78 1.92 -13.34
C GLU A 48 9.55 3.21 -12.56
N THR A 49 8.89 4.19 -13.17
CA THR A 49 8.53 5.45 -12.50
C THR A 49 7.58 5.21 -11.34
N PHE A 50 6.61 4.33 -11.51
CA PHE A 50 5.65 3.99 -10.47
C PHE A 50 6.33 3.36 -9.24
N VAL A 51 7.26 2.43 -9.46
CA VAL A 51 8.03 1.81 -8.38
C VAL A 51 8.89 2.87 -7.66
N ALA A 52 9.50 3.78 -8.41
CA ALA A 52 10.30 4.87 -7.84
C ALA A 52 9.43 5.80 -6.96
N ILE A 53 8.23 6.13 -7.42
CA ILE A 53 7.27 6.95 -6.65
C ILE A 53 6.89 6.23 -5.34
N ALA A 54 6.51 4.97 -5.41
CA ALA A 54 6.12 4.18 -4.24
C ALA A 54 7.28 4.11 -3.23
N ALA A 55 8.49 3.89 -3.70
CA ALA A 55 9.68 3.85 -2.86
C ALA A 55 9.97 5.19 -2.20
N ALA A 56 9.89 6.29 -2.96
CA ALA A 56 10.13 7.64 -2.45
C ALA A 56 9.10 8.05 -1.40
N LEU A 57 7.85 7.67 -1.60
CA LEU A 57 6.76 7.95 -0.66
C LEU A 57 6.69 6.96 0.50
N ARG A 58 7.42 5.86 0.42
CA ARG A 58 7.42 4.77 1.41
C ARG A 58 6.03 4.20 1.64
N VAL A 59 5.29 4.00 0.56
CA VAL A 59 3.96 3.40 0.60
C VAL A 59 3.96 2.11 -0.23
N PRO A 60 3.23 1.09 0.20
CA PRO A 60 3.06 -0.10 -0.62
C PRO A 60 2.37 0.22 -1.95
N ALA A 61 2.77 -0.45 -3.01
CA ALA A 61 2.19 -0.23 -4.33
C ALA A 61 0.68 -0.50 -4.37
N ASP A 62 0.20 -1.48 -3.60
CA ASP A 62 -1.22 -1.81 -3.52
C ASP A 62 -2.06 -0.68 -2.92
N VAL A 63 -1.51 0.13 -2.00
CA VAL A 63 -2.18 1.32 -1.48
C VAL A 63 -2.43 2.34 -2.59
N LEU A 64 -1.46 2.55 -3.47
CA LEU A 64 -1.60 3.47 -4.60
C LEU A 64 -2.55 2.94 -5.67
N LEU A 65 -2.70 1.62 -5.76
CA LEU A 65 -3.53 0.96 -6.77
C LEU A 65 -4.89 0.51 -6.23
N GLN A 66 -5.21 0.77 -4.96
CA GLN A 66 -6.37 0.19 -4.29
C GLN A 66 -7.71 0.47 -4.98
N ASP A 67 -7.83 1.60 -5.68
CA ASP A 67 -9.08 1.97 -6.35
C ASP A 67 -9.26 1.28 -7.70
N ILE A 68 -8.21 0.67 -8.24
CA ILE A 68 -8.25 -0.01 -9.55
C ILE A 68 -8.07 -1.53 -9.43
N LEU A 69 -7.67 -2.02 -8.26
CA LEU A 69 -7.55 -3.45 -8.02
C LEU A 69 -8.92 -4.04 -7.71
N PRO A 70 -9.14 -5.32 -8.04
CA PRO A 70 -10.39 -5.99 -7.70
C PRO A 70 -10.65 -5.95 -6.19
N ASP A 71 -11.93 -5.89 -5.80
CA ASP A 71 -12.33 -5.82 -4.39
C ASP A 71 -11.73 -6.92 -3.53
N TRP A 72 -11.53 -8.10 -4.09
CA TRP A 72 -10.94 -9.23 -3.35
C TRP A 72 -9.46 -9.06 -3.06
N TRP A 73 -8.74 -8.19 -3.78
CA TRP A 73 -7.29 -8.03 -3.62
C TRP A 73 -6.91 -7.57 -2.22
N GLY A 74 -7.63 -6.59 -1.68
CA GLY A 74 -7.35 -6.07 -0.35
C GLY A 74 -8.08 -6.82 0.76
N ASN A 75 -8.85 -7.83 0.43
CA ASN A 75 -9.76 -8.49 1.35
C ASN A 75 -9.17 -9.81 1.87
N TRP A 76 -7.95 -9.73 2.39
CA TRP A 76 -7.22 -10.88 2.88
C TRP A 76 -7.94 -11.62 4.01
N GLU A 77 -8.79 -10.94 4.78
CA GLU A 77 -9.62 -11.60 5.79
C GLU A 77 -10.57 -12.62 5.18
N GLN A 78 -11.21 -12.26 4.06
CA GLN A 78 -12.10 -13.19 3.35
C GLN A 78 -11.31 -14.33 2.71
N GLU A 79 -10.11 -14.04 2.19
CA GLU A 79 -9.23 -15.06 1.65
C GLU A 79 -8.79 -16.05 2.74
N ILE A 80 -8.46 -15.55 3.93
CA ILE A 80 -8.14 -16.40 5.08
C ILE A 80 -9.34 -17.27 5.43
N ASP A 81 -10.55 -16.71 5.52
CA ASP A 81 -11.76 -17.45 5.81
C ASP A 81 -12.00 -18.52 4.75
N ARG A 82 -11.78 -18.22 3.47
CA ARG A 82 -11.94 -19.19 2.39
C ARG A 82 -10.98 -20.37 2.53
N VAL A 83 -9.71 -20.08 2.83
CA VAL A 83 -8.68 -21.10 3.01
C VAL A 83 -8.97 -21.96 4.24
N LEU A 84 -9.48 -21.34 5.31
CA LEU A 84 -9.76 -22.02 6.59
C LEU A 84 -11.14 -22.67 6.64
N ALA A 85 -12.02 -22.40 5.66
CA ALA A 85 -13.39 -22.91 5.64
C ALA A 85 -13.47 -24.44 5.78
N PRO A 86 -12.59 -25.26 5.17
CA PRO A 86 -12.63 -26.71 5.33
C PRO A 86 -12.19 -27.20 6.70
N LEU A 87 -11.56 -26.36 7.50
CA LEU A 87 -11.07 -26.72 8.82
C LEU A 87 -12.22 -26.75 9.85
N LEU A 88 -12.00 -27.47 10.94
CA LEU A 88 -12.97 -27.46 12.05
C LEU A 88 -13.14 -26.04 12.57
N PRO A 89 -14.39 -25.63 12.91
CA PRO A 89 -14.65 -24.22 13.27
C PRO A 89 -13.76 -23.65 14.38
N HIS A 90 -13.46 -24.46 15.41
CA HIS A 90 -12.60 -24.01 16.50
C HIS A 90 -11.14 -23.82 16.06
N MET A 91 -10.63 -24.63 15.13
CA MET A 91 -9.30 -24.48 14.57
C MET A 91 -9.23 -23.27 13.64
N ARG A 92 -10.27 -23.07 12.85
CA ARG A 92 -10.38 -21.93 11.95
C ARG A 92 -10.31 -20.61 12.72
N ALA A 93 -11.11 -20.50 13.79
CA ALA A 93 -11.11 -19.31 14.63
C ALA A 93 -9.75 -19.09 15.31
N TYR A 94 -9.12 -20.15 15.77
CA TYR A 94 -7.79 -20.08 16.39
C TYR A 94 -6.73 -19.56 15.40
N PHE A 95 -6.63 -20.14 14.22
CA PHE A 95 -5.65 -19.71 13.23
C PHE A 95 -5.89 -18.28 12.74
N ARG A 96 -7.14 -17.91 12.54
CA ARG A 96 -7.49 -16.54 12.15
C ARG A 96 -7.02 -15.54 13.21
N LYS A 97 -7.27 -15.82 14.47
CA LYS A 97 -6.85 -14.97 15.58
C LYS A 97 -5.33 -14.84 15.63
N GLN A 98 -4.60 -15.95 15.46
CA GLN A 98 -3.13 -15.93 15.45
C GLN A 98 -2.58 -15.03 14.35
N ILE A 99 -3.13 -15.10 13.15
CA ILE A 99 -2.70 -14.29 12.02
C ILE A 99 -3.00 -12.81 12.29
N MET A 100 -4.18 -12.49 12.80
CA MET A 100 -4.58 -11.12 13.12
C MET A 100 -3.71 -10.53 14.22
N ASP A 101 -3.48 -11.27 15.30
CA ASP A 101 -2.68 -10.81 16.42
C ASP A 101 -1.24 -10.56 16.02
N ASN A 102 -0.66 -11.44 15.21
CA ASN A 102 0.70 -11.26 14.70
C ASN A 102 0.82 -10.01 13.81
N HIS A 103 -0.15 -9.80 12.94
CA HIS A 103 -0.18 -8.61 12.06
C HIS A 103 -0.25 -7.32 12.88
N ILE A 104 -1.14 -7.24 13.84
CA ILE A 104 -1.29 -6.07 14.72
C ILE A 104 -0.02 -5.84 15.54
N LEU A 105 0.56 -6.89 16.08
CA LEU A 105 1.77 -6.81 16.90
C LEU A 105 2.96 -6.30 16.08
N GLU A 106 3.15 -6.81 14.87
CA GLU A 106 4.21 -6.34 13.96
C GLU A 106 4.05 -4.86 13.63
N GLU A 107 2.84 -4.44 13.31
CA GLU A 107 2.52 -3.06 13.00
C GLU A 107 2.79 -2.13 14.19
N THR A 108 2.39 -2.55 15.37
CA THR A 108 2.63 -1.79 16.60
C THR A 108 4.11 -1.68 16.91
N CYS A 109 4.86 -2.77 16.80
CA CYS A 109 6.31 -2.77 17.00
C CYS A 109 7.03 -1.87 15.99
N ALA A 110 6.59 -1.87 14.74
CA ALA A 110 7.15 -1.01 13.70
C ALA A 110 6.94 0.48 14.03
N ARG A 111 5.75 0.85 14.50
CA ARG A 111 5.45 2.23 14.92
C ARG A 111 6.29 2.67 16.10
N MET A 112 6.55 1.77 17.04
CA MET A 112 7.31 2.06 18.26
C MET A 112 8.83 1.94 18.06
N GLY A 113 9.27 1.49 16.88
CA GLY A 113 10.68 1.24 16.60
C GLY A 113 11.25 0.06 17.37
N GLN A 114 10.41 -0.85 17.83
CA GLN A 114 10.80 -2.03 18.60
C GLN A 114 10.75 -3.27 17.71
N ARG A 115 11.60 -4.23 18.03
CA ARG A 115 11.58 -5.52 17.36
C ARG A 115 10.64 -6.47 18.08
N LEU A 116 10.02 -7.37 17.31
CA LEU A 116 9.28 -8.47 17.87
C LEU A 116 10.21 -9.38 18.70
N PRO A 117 9.73 -9.91 19.85
CA PRO A 117 10.49 -10.90 20.59
C PRO A 117 10.75 -12.13 19.73
N GLN A 118 11.96 -12.61 19.72
CA GLN A 118 12.29 -13.87 19.06
C GLN A 118 11.80 -15.03 19.94
N ARG A 119 11.20 -16.00 19.28
CA ARG A 119 10.74 -17.21 19.95
C ARG A 119 11.77 -18.32 19.83
#